data_004721048b7fdf0fd3f832d160f0fb3c
#
_entry.id   004721048b7fdf0fd3f832d160f0fb3c
#
_cell.length_a   1.000
_cell.length_b   1.000
_cell.length_c   1.000
_cell.angle_alpha   90.00
_cell.angle_beta   90.00
_cell.angle_gamma   90.00
#
_symmetry.space_group_name_H-M   'P 1'
#
loop_
_entity.id
_entity.type
_entity.pdbx_description
1 polymer ?
#
loop_
_entity_poly.entity_id
_entity_poly.type
_entity_poly.pdbx_seq_one_letter_code
_entity_poly.pdbx_strand_id
1 'polypeptide(L)'
;MAASTATTTGSSSSFFGRISEIQDMIRQIDLNVNRISDLHSRSLNNVGEAAQLAAESELSSVAQQTSMYTNFVKTSIKSLEAEAVKIPASGPAPEGVGRNVRLTQIGAAKNRFKETIMRYQEV
;
A
#
# COMPACT_ATOMS: atom_id res chain seq x y z
N MET A 1 -20.18 -4.54 20.38
CA MET A 1 -18.94 -4.25 20.71
C MET A 1 -18.09 -3.89 19.54
N ALA A 2 -17.23 -3.09 19.78
CA ALA A 2 -16.29 -2.72 18.76
C ALA A 2 -15.30 -3.84 18.49
N ALA A 3 -15.72 -5.08 18.74
CA ALA A 3 -14.81 -6.19 18.63
C ALA A 3 -14.14 -6.27 17.29
N SER A 4 -14.92 -6.15 16.25
CA SER A 4 -14.36 -6.26 14.92
C SER A 4 -13.40 -5.11 14.65
N THR A 5 -13.75 -3.92 15.06
CA THR A 5 -12.90 -2.76 14.87
C THR A 5 -11.64 -2.89 15.71
N ALA A 6 -11.83 -3.28 16.96
CA ALA A 6 -10.69 -3.45 17.86
C ALA A 6 -9.79 -4.57 17.36
N THR A 7 -10.36 -5.63 16.82
CA THR A 7 -9.60 -6.73 16.26
C THR A 7 -8.74 -6.25 15.10
N THR A 8 -9.30 -5.43 14.23
CA THR A 8 -8.57 -4.87 13.12
C THR A 8 -7.39 -4.05 13.61
N THR A 9 -7.63 -3.20 14.60
CA THR A 9 -6.59 -2.38 15.18
C THR A 9 -5.52 -3.25 15.84
N GLY A 10 -5.94 -4.27 16.60
CA GLY A 10 -5.01 -5.17 17.25
C GLY A 10 -4.15 -5.91 16.25
N SER A 11 -4.76 -6.32 15.15
CA SER A 11 -4.07 -6.99 14.06
C SER A 11 -2.96 -6.13 13.49
N SER A 12 -3.22 -4.83 13.30
CA SER A 12 -2.22 -3.94 12.71
C SER A 12 -1.07 -3.61 13.68
N SER A 13 -1.17 -3.94 14.97
CA SER A 13 -0.09 -3.70 15.90
C SER A 13 0.94 -4.83 15.89
N SER A 14 0.60 -6.02 15.41
CA SER A 14 1.55 -7.13 15.30
C SER A 14 2.38 -6.98 14.04
N PHE A 15 3.54 -7.63 14.01
CA PHE A 15 4.39 -7.55 12.82
C PHE A 15 3.67 -8.08 11.59
N PHE A 16 3.12 -9.30 11.65
CA PHE A 16 2.44 -9.88 10.50
C PHE A 16 1.15 -9.15 10.15
N GLY A 17 0.48 -8.58 11.15
CA GLY A 17 -0.68 -7.73 10.93
C GLY A 17 -0.31 -6.48 10.14
N ARG A 18 0.81 -5.88 10.48
CA ARG A 18 1.30 -4.68 9.79
C ARG A 18 1.75 -5.00 8.37
N ILE A 19 2.41 -6.14 8.18
CA ILE A 19 2.78 -6.62 6.83
C ILE A 19 1.53 -6.85 5.99
N SER A 20 0.52 -7.49 6.57
CA SER A 20 -0.76 -7.73 5.89
C SER A 20 -1.43 -6.42 5.49
N GLU A 21 -1.41 -5.43 6.35
CA GLU A 21 -1.98 -4.12 6.09
C GLU A 21 -1.25 -3.43 4.93
N ILE A 22 0.07 -3.52 4.91
CA ILE A 22 0.88 -2.97 3.82
C ILE A 22 0.53 -3.66 2.50
N GLN A 23 0.43 -4.99 2.49
CA GLN A 23 0.07 -5.75 1.30
C GLN A 23 -1.32 -5.39 0.80
N ASP A 24 -2.27 -5.21 1.71
CA ASP A 24 -3.62 -4.79 1.35
C ASP A 24 -3.61 -3.40 0.71
N MET A 25 -2.80 -2.50 1.26
CA MET A 25 -2.70 -1.16 0.72
C MET A 25 -2.06 -1.15 -0.66
N ILE A 26 -1.05 -2.00 -0.87
CA ILE A 26 -0.42 -2.16 -2.20
C ILE A 26 -1.47 -2.65 -3.21
N ARG A 27 -2.34 -3.57 -2.79
CA ARG A 27 -3.44 -4.04 -3.65
C ARG A 27 -4.38 -2.90 -4.01
N GLN A 28 -4.68 -2.02 -3.06
CA GLN A 28 -5.52 -0.85 -3.34
C GLN A 28 -4.85 0.09 -4.34
N ILE A 29 -3.54 0.26 -4.21
CA ILE A 29 -2.79 1.07 -5.18
C ILE A 29 -2.87 0.44 -6.57
N ASP A 30 -2.71 -0.87 -6.68
CA ASP A 30 -2.83 -1.59 -7.96
C ASP A 30 -4.21 -1.38 -8.59
N LEU A 31 -5.26 -1.49 -7.80
CA LEU A 31 -6.62 -1.26 -8.28
C LEU A 31 -6.78 0.17 -8.76
N ASN A 32 -6.22 1.12 -8.03
CA ASN A 32 -6.28 2.53 -8.41
C ASN A 32 -5.49 2.80 -9.68
N VAL A 33 -4.34 2.15 -9.86
CA VAL A 33 -3.56 2.27 -11.10
C VAL A 33 -4.38 1.79 -12.30
N ASN A 34 -5.07 0.66 -12.15
CA ASN A 34 -5.95 0.16 -13.20
C ASN A 34 -7.09 1.15 -13.48
N ARG A 35 -7.66 1.73 -12.44
CA ARG A 35 -8.73 2.71 -12.58
C ARG A 35 -8.25 3.97 -13.29
N ILE A 36 -7.05 4.43 -12.95
CA ILE A 36 -6.44 5.60 -13.60
C ILE A 36 -6.22 5.33 -15.09
N SER A 37 -5.71 4.16 -15.41
CA SER A 37 -5.52 3.75 -16.81
C SER A 37 -6.84 3.77 -17.57
N ASP A 38 -7.89 3.24 -16.96
CA ASP A 38 -9.25 3.23 -17.53
C ASP A 38 -9.74 4.65 -17.76
N LEU A 39 -9.58 5.51 -16.79
CA LEU A 39 -10.04 6.90 -16.88
C LEU A 39 -9.28 7.67 -17.95
N HIS A 40 -7.99 7.42 -18.11
CA HIS A 40 -7.22 8.01 -19.20
C HIS A 40 -7.77 7.57 -20.55
N SER A 41 -8.06 6.29 -20.71
CA SER A 41 -8.63 5.76 -21.95
C SER A 41 -9.98 6.38 -22.26
N ARG A 42 -10.82 6.51 -21.24
CA ARG A 42 -12.13 7.13 -21.41
C ARG A 42 -12.02 8.60 -21.80
N SER A 43 -11.10 9.30 -21.18
CA SER A 43 -10.86 10.70 -21.46
C SER A 43 -10.47 10.91 -22.91
N LEU A 44 -9.67 10.01 -23.47
CA LEU A 44 -9.24 10.08 -24.86
C LEU A 44 -10.36 9.77 -25.84
N ASN A 45 -11.33 8.95 -25.44
CA ASN A 45 -12.39 8.47 -26.32
C ASN A 45 -13.71 9.19 -26.13
N ASN A 46 -13.84 9.98 -25.10
CA ASN A 46 -15.09 10.68 -24.82
C ASN A 46 -15.26 11.85 -25.75
N VAL A 47 -16.51 12.02 -26.20
CA VAL A 47 -16.87 13.11 -27.08
C VAL A 47 -17.72 14.17 -26.37
N GLY A 48 -18.17 13.89 -25.15
CA GLY A 48 -19.02 14.80 -24.40
C GLY A 48 -18.23 15.56 -23.35
N GLU A 49 -18.48 16.84 -23.23
CA GLU A 49 -17.81 17.69 -22.25
C GLU A 49 -18.12 17.27 -20.82
N ALA A 50 -19.39 16.97 -20.56
CA ALA A 50 -19.82 16.54 -19.22
C ALA A 50 -19.13 15.23 -18.80
N ALA A 51 -19.04 14.27 -19.74
CA ALA A 51 -18.39 13.01 -19.49
C ALA A 51 -16.90 13.18 -19.23
N GLN A 52 -16.27 14.09 -19.96
CA GLN A 52 -14.85 14.37 -19.79
C GLN A 52 -14.57 15.03 -18.44
N LEU A 53 -15.41 15.98 -18.03
CA LEU A 53 -15.27 16.63 -16.73
C LEU A 53 -15.44 15.63 -15.59
N ALA A 54 -16.41 14.70 -15.72
CA ALA A 54 -16.64 13.67 -14.72
C ALA A 54 -15.42 12.75 -14.62
N ALA A 55 -14.83 12.36 -15.75
CA ALA A 55 -13.64 11.51 -15.77
C ALA A 55 -12.45 12.20 -15.14
N GLU A 56 -12.26 13.49 -15.43
CA GLU A 56 -11.17 14.27 -14.85
C GLU A 56 -11.32 14.43 -13.35
N SER A 57 -12.54 14.63 -12.88
CA SER A 57 -12.82 14.75 -11.46
C SER A 57 -12.53 13.45 -10.73
N GLU A 58 -12.97 12.33 -11.30
CA GLU A 58 -12.69 11.01 -10.72
C GLU A 58 -11.19 10.72 -10.76
N LEU A 59 -10.52 11.05 -11.84
CA LEU A 59 -9.08 10.86 -11.99
C LEU A 59 -8.32 11.60 -10.89
N SER A 60 -8.69 12.86 -10.64
CA SER A 60 -8.07 13.64 -9.58
C SER A 60 -8.27 13.00 -8.20
N SER A 61 -9.48 12.54 -7.94
CA SER A 61 -9.81 11.90 -6.67
C SER A 61 -9.03 10.60 -6.45
N VAL A 62 -8.97 9.76 -7.48
CA VAL A 62 -8.26 8.49 -7.40
C VAL A 62 -6.75 8.72 -7.27
N ALA A 63 -6.22 9.69 -8.00
CA ALA A 63 -4.79 10.02 -7.91
C ALA A 63 -4.41 10.52 -6.51
N GLN A 64 -5.27 11.32 -5.90
CA GLN A 64 -5.06 11.84 -4.56
C GLN A 64 -5.08 10.71 -3.53
N GLN A 65 -6.05 9.81 -3.65
CA GLN A 65 -6.15 8.65 -2.78
C GLN A 65 -4.92 7.74 -2.94
N THR A 66 -4.48 7.54 -4.18
CA THR A 66 -3.29 6.74 -4.47
C THR A 66 -2.05 7.32 -3.82
N SER A 67 -1.93 8.64 -3.85
CA SER A 67 -0.82 9.34 -3.21
C SER A 67 -0.81 9.10 -1.69
N MET A 68 -1.98 9.14 -1.06
CA MET A 68 -2.11 8.88 0.37
C MET A 68 -1.71 7.43 0.70
N TYR A 69 -2.17 6.48 -0.09
CA TYR A 69 -1.83 5.07 0.11
C TYR A 69 -0.34 4.82 -0.09
N THR A 70 0.25 5.47 -1.09
CA THR A 70 1.68 5.36 -1.38
C THR A 70 2.51 5.86 -0.21
N ASN A 71 2.13 7.00 0.36
CA ASN A 71 2.81 7.55 1.51
C ASN A 71 2.69 6.65 2.74
N PHE A 72 1.51 6.06 2.93
CA PHE A 72 1.30 5.12 4.03
C PHE A 72 2.23 3.92 3.91
N VAL A 73 2.29 3.31 2.72
CA VAL A 73 3.14 2.13 2.49
C VAL A 73 4.61 2.48 2.71
N LYS A 74 5.06 3.59 2.15
CA LYS A 74 6.44 4.07 2.30
C LYS A 74 6.83 4.25 3.75
N THR A 75 6.00 4.95 4.49
CA THR A 75 6.25 5.25 5.91
C THR A 75 6.23 3.97 6.73
N SER A 76 5.28 3.07 6.45
CA SER A 76 5.14 1.82 7.18
C SER A 76 6.33 0.90 6.94
N ILE A 77 6.81 0.81 5.70
CA ILE A 77 7.98 0.00 5.38
C ILE A 77 9.21 0.52 6.11
N LYS A 78 9.43 1.83 6.07
CA LYS A 78 10.57 2.45 6.76
C LYS A 78 10.52 2.19 8.26
N SER A 79 9.35 2.29 8.85
CA SER A 79 9.15 2.06 10.27
C SER A 79 9.47 0.62 10.63
N LEU A 80 8.99 -0.33 9.83
CA LEU A 80 9.27 -1.75 10.07
C LEU A 80 10.74 -2.09 9.89
N GLU A 81 11.40 -1.48 8.92
CA GLU A 81 12.85 -1.67 8.73
C GLU A 81 13.63 -1.17 9.93
N ALA A 82 13.28 0.00 10.41
CA ALA A 82 13.95 0.60 11.56
C ALA A 82 13.78 -0.25 12.81
N GLU A 83 12.61 -0.85 13.00
CA GLU A 83 12.36 -1.73 14.14
C GLU A 83 13.12 -3.05 14.00
N ALA A 84 13.16 -3.60 12.79
CA ALA A 84 13.80 -4.89 12.55
C ALA A 84 15.30 -4.86 12.82
N VAL A 85 15.98 -3.78 12.43
CA VAL A 85 17.43 -3.69 12.62
C VAL A 85 17.84 -3.54 14.08
N LYS A 86 16.89 -3.20 14.95
CA LYS A 86 17.14 -3.11 16.39
C LYS A 86 17.07 -4.48 17.07
N ILE A 87 16.56 -5.48 16.40
CA ILE A 87 16.42 -6.82 16.96
C ILE A 87 17.75 -7.55 16.81
N PRO A 88 18.28 -8.16 17.91
CA PRO A 88 19.53 -8.91 17.80
C PRO A 88 19.41 -10.05 16.80
N ALA A 89 20.51 -10.36 16.14
CA ALA A 89 20.54 -11.45 15.16
C ALA A 89 20.27 -12.81 15.79
N SER A 90 20.52 -12.95 17.07
CA SER A 90 20.29 -14.20 17.81
C SER A 90 19.66 -13.89 19.15
N GLY A 91 18.94 -14.88 19.70
CA GLY A 91 18.25 -14.73 20.97
C GLY A 91 16.78 -14.47 20.79
N PRO A 92 16.06 -14.22 21.91
CA PRO A 92 14.61 -13.98 21.84
C PRO A 92 14.27 -12.74 21.02
N ALA A 93 13.19 -12.84 20.26
CA ALA A 93 12.72 -11.74 19.42
C ALA A 93 11.29 -11.38 19.79
N PRO A 94 10.90 -10.11 19.64
CA PRO A 94 9.52 -9.70 19.88
C PRO A 94 8.55 -10.54 19.05
N GLU A 95 7.48 -11.02 19.68
CA GLU A 95 6.45 -11.83 19.04
C GLU A 95 7.01 -13.15 18.47
N GLY A 96 8.21 -13.53 18.84
CA GLY A 96 8.84 -14.72 18.29
C GLY A 96 9.29 -14.59 16.84
N VAL A 97 9.27 -13.38 16.29
CA VAL A 97 9.62 -13.11 14.90
C VAL A 97 10.98 -12.41 14.84
N GLY A 98 11.99 -13.15 14.42
CA GLY A 98 13.37 -12.69 14.42
C GLY A 98 13.65 -11.68 13.31
N ARG A 99 14.81 -11.04 13.43
CA ARG A 99 15.23 -10.00 12.49
C ARG A 99 15.24 -10.47 11.05
N ASN A 100 15.78 -11.65 10.77
CA ASN A 100 15.90 -12.15 9.41
C ASN A 100 14.54 -12.41 8.77
N VAL A 101 13.62 -13.00 9.55
CA VAL A 101 12.26 -13.24 9.06
C VAL A 101 11.58 -11.90 8.73
N ARG A 102 11.73 -10.93 9.64
CA ARG A 102 11.13 -9.59 9.41
C ARG A 102 11.69 -8.94 8.16
N LEU A 103 13.02 -8.95 8.00
CA LEU A 103 13.65 -8.31 6.84
C LEU A 103 13.26 -9.00 5.54
N THR A 104 13.09 -10.32 5.55
CA THR A 104 12.63 -11.06 4.37
C THR A 104 11.22 -10.65 3.98
N GLN A 105 10.32 -10.57 4.95
CA GLN A 105 8.93 -10.18 4.70
C GLN A 105 8.84 -8.72 4.24
N ILE A 106 9.60 -7.85 4.87
CA ILE A 106 9.65 -6.43 4.50
C ILE A 106 10.20 -6.30 3.09
N GLY A 107 11.23 -7.06 2.76
CA GLY A 107 11.84 -7.05 1.42
C GLY A 107 10.87 -7.47 0.34
N ALA A 108 10.06 -8.50 0.62
CA ALA A 108 9.04 -8.95 -0.33
C ALA A 108 7.99 -7.87 -0.56
N ALA A 109 7.53 -7.24 0.51
CA ALA A 109 6.56 -6.15 0.40
C ALA A 109 7.14 -4.96 -0.35
N LYS A 110 8.39 -4.64 -0.08
CA LYS A 110 9.11 -3.54 -0.71
C LYS A 110 9.25 -3.76 -2.21
N ASN A 111 9.60 -4.97 -2.62
CA ASN A 111 9.71 -5.31 -4.03
C ASN A 111 8.38 -5.20 -4.75
N ARG A 112 7.32 -5.70 -4.14
CA ARG A 112 5.99 -5.61 -4.70
C ARG A 112 5.54 -4.15 -4.84
N PHE A 113 5.81 -3.35 -3.82
CA PHE A 113 5.50 -1.93 -3.85
C PHE A 113 6.23 -1.23 -4.99
N LYS A 114 7.51 -1.56 -5.16
CA LYS A 114 8.33 -1.00 -6.23
C LYS A 114 7.74 -1.32 -7.61
N GLU A 115 7.33 -2.55 -7.83
CA GLU A 115 6.70 -2.96 -9.08
C GLU A 115 5.41 -2.19 -9.34
N THR A 116 4.60 -2.02 -8.29
CA THR A 116 3.34 -1.30 -8.39
C THR A 116 3.58 0.18 -8.73
N ILE A 117 4.58 0.80 -8.12
CA ILE A 117 4.93 2.19 -8.40
C ILE A 117 5.44 2.34 -9.84
N MET A 118 6.22 1.38 -10.32
CA MET A 118 6.68 1.41 -11.70
C MET A 118 5.50 1.35 -12.67
N ARG A 119 4.52 0.50 -12.40
CA ARG A 119 3.30 0.45 -13.21
C ARG A 119 2.56 1.77 -13.18
N TYR A 120 2.48 2.40 -12.02
CA TYR A 120 1.81 3.69 -11.87
C TYR A 120 2.49 4.75 -12.74
N GLN A 121 3.80 4.73 -12.81
CA GLN A 121 4.54 5.69 -13.61
C GLN A 121 4.31 5.53 -15.12
N GLU A 122 3.85 4.36 -15.53
CA GLU A 122 3.57 4.07 -16.95
C GLU A 122 2.17 4.48 -17.39
N VAL A 123 1.28 4.74 -16.48
CA VAL A 123 -0.07 5.16 -16.83
C VAL A 123 -0.20 6.67 -16.69
#